data_672319461fca46b10be09f1a6640465a
#
_entry.id   672319461fca46b10be09f1a6640465a
#
_cell.length_a   1.000
_cell.length_b   1.000
_cell.length_c   1.000
_cell.angle_alpha   90.00
_cell.angle_beta   90.00
_cell.angle_gamma   90.00
#
_symmetry.space_group_name_H-M   'P 1'
#
loop_
_entity.id
_entity.type
_entity.pdbx_description
1 polymer ?
#
loop_
_entity_poly.entity_id
_entity_poly.type
_entity_poly.pdbx_seq_one_letter_code
_entity_poly.pdbx_strand_id
1 'polypeptide(L)'
;MTSSAGWGRLTIYLDAARQWRRRSLVTEIVLRALEGKLRGASVRCGIAGFGDAGTVRRESVLPVVQHLPAEIVLVDDMVVLHAFVTRLDRMQEVLLATLQPVEVVDNPTGAGRDCQAW
;
A
#
# COMPACT_ATOMS: atom_id res chain seq x y z
N MET A 1 -13.44 -19.92 -5.09
CA MET A 1 -12.55 -20.83 -4.46
C MET A 1 -11.25 -20.16 -4.09
N THR A 2 -10.79 -20.40 -2.90
CA THR A 2 -9.55 -19.79 -2.47
C THR A 2 -8.36 -20.58 -2.97
N SER A 3 -7.34 -19.88 -3.29
CA SER A 3 -6.08 -20.52 -3.61
C SER A 3 -5.50 -21.18 -2.38
N SER A 4 -4.91 -22.34 -2.55
CA SER A 4 -4.26 -23.01 -1.43
C SER A 4 -3.07 -22.22 -0.94
N ALA A 5 -2.47 -21.40 -1.78
CA ALA A 5 -1.38 -20.53 -1.38
C ALA A 5 -1.89 -19.40 -0.51
N GLY A 6 -3.16 -19.15 -0.59
CA GLY A 6 -3.76 -18.17 0.26
C GLY A 6 -3.56 -16.75 -0.20
N TRP A 7 -4.22 -15.90 0.52
CA TRP A 7 -4.21 -14.47 0.26
C TRP A 7 -3.34 -13.78 1.28
N GLY A 8 -2.85 -12.63 0.92
CA GLY A 8 -2.03 -11.82 1.80
C GLY A 8 -2.47 -10.39 1.82
N ARG A 9 -1.96 -9.68 2.78
CA ARG A 9 -2.13 -8.24 2.89
C ARG A 9 -0.75 -7.63 2.98
N LEU A 10 -0.44 -6.80 2.00
CA LEU A 10 0.80 -6.05 1.97
C LEU A 10 0.50 -4.63 2.41
N THR A 11 1.23 -4.15 3.40
CA THR A 11 1.11 -2.78 3.84
C THR A 11 2.46 -2.11 3.65
N ILE A 12 2.46 -1.00 2.94
CA ILE A 12 3.66 -0.25 2.64
C ILE A 12 3.58 1.06 3.39
N TYR A 13 4.59 1.32 4.22
CA TYR A 13 4.64 2.52 5.05
C TYR A 13 5.63 3.49 4.44
N LEU A 14 5.20 4.72 4.25
CA LEU A 14 6.07 5.73 3.65
C LEU A 14 5.59 7.11 4.07
N ASP A 15 6.39 8.10 3.71
CA ASP A 15 6.06 9.49 3.95
C ASP A 15 5.18 9.97 2.80
N ALA A 16 4.02 10.53 3.11
CA ALA A 16 3.08 10.98 2.09
C ALA A 16 3.69 12.05 1.17
N ALA A 17 4.68 12.78 1.66
CA ALA A 17 5.33 13.83 0.88
C ALA A 17 6.52 13.33 0.07
N ARG A 18 6.90 12.06 0.23
CA ARG A 18 8.08 11.54 -0.44
C ARG A 18 7.88 11.51 -1.95
N GLN A 19 8.91 11.88 -2.66
CA GLN A 19 8.90 11.86 -4.12
C GLN A 19 9.92 10.88 -4.65
N TRP A 20 9.63 10.35 -5.81
CA TRP A 20 10.52 9.48 -6.54
C TRP A 20 10.48 9.89 -8.00
N ARG A 21 11.64 10.36 -8.50
CA ARG A 21 11.74 10.85 -9.88
C ARG A 21 10.69 11.91 -10.19
N ARG A 22 10.56 12.89 -9.27
CA ARG A 22 9.67 14.05 -9.43
C ARG A 22 8.20 13.72 -9.41
N ARG A 23 7.85 12.54 -8.92
CA ARG A 23 6.45 12.14 -8.79
C ARG A 23 6.23 11.71 -7.35
N SER A 24 5.01 11.87 -6.89
CA SER A 24 4.65 11.34 -5.58
C SER A 24 4.94 9.85 -5.54
N LEU A 25 5.69 9.40 -4.54
CA LEU A 25 5.99 7.98 -4.41
C LEU A 25 4.74 7.17 -4.18
N VAL A 26 3.79 7.72 -3.40
CA VAL A 26 2.50 7.04 -3.19
C VAL A 26 1.82 6.79 -4.53
N THR A 27 1.74 7.83 -5.36
CA THR A 27 1.13 7.72 -6.67
C THR A 27 1.86 6.70 -7.53
N GLU A 28 3.18 6.74 -7.50
CA GLU A 28 3.97 5.82 -8.32
C GLU A 28 3.70 4.37 -7.94
N ILE A 29 3.66 4.09 -6.65
CA ILE A 29 3.42 2.72 -6.18
C ILE A 29 2.01 2.26 -6.56
N VAL A 30 1.02 3.13 -6.38
CA VAL A 30 -0.36 2.79 -6.74
C VAL A 30 -0.48 2.52 -8.23
N LEU A 31 0.17 3.34 -9.07
CA LEU A 31 0.14 3.13 -10.51
C LEU A 31 0.81 1.82 -10.90
N ARG A 32 1.91 1.47 -10.23
CA ARG A 32 2.56 0.19 -10.50
C ARG A 32 1.70 -0.99 -10.12
N ALA A 33 0.93 -0.85 -9.03
CA ALA A 33 0.00 -1.90 -8.65
C ALA A 33 -1.09 -2.05 -9.70
N LEU A 34 -1.58 -0.94 -10.21
CA LEU A 34 -2.60 -0.97 -11.26
C LEU A 34 -2.06 -1.60 -12.54
N GLU A 35 -0.87 -1.20 -12.95
CA GLU A 35 -0.25 -1.75 -14.16
C GLU A 35 0.06 -3.22 -14.00
N GLY A 36 0.40 -3.64 -12.78
CA GLY A 36 0.65 -5.04 -12.49
C GLY A 36 -0.60 -5.85 -12.31
N LYS A 37 -1.75 -5.23 -12.49
CA LYS A 37 -3.06 -5.88 -12.41
C LYS A 37 -3.33 -6.51 -11.06
N LEU A 38 -2.84 -5.87 -10.01
CA LEU A 38 -3.24 -6.24 -8.67
C LEU A 38 -4.71 -5.89 -8.49
N ARG A 39 -5.37 -6.58 -7.56
CA ARG A 39 -6.81 -6.45 -7.39
C ARG A 39 -7.24 -5.08 -6.91
N GLY A 40 -6.38 -4.39 -6.19
CA GLY A 40 -6.70 -3.06 -5.74
C GLY A 40 -5.67 -2.56 -4.75
N ALA A 41 -5.75 -1.27 -4.48
CA ALA A 41 -4.89 -0.63 -3.51
C ALA A 41 -5.67 0.48 -2.84
N SER A 42 -5.49 0.62 -1.56
CA SER A 42 -6.06 1.74 -0.83
C SER A 42 -4.94 2.48 -0.14
N VAL A 43 -5.12 3.79 0.02
CA VAL A 43 -4.13 4.64 0.65
C VAL A 43 -4.77 5.32 1.83
N ARG A 44 -4.08 5.30 2.95
CA ARG A 44 -4.50 6.03 4.14
C ARG A 44 -3.36 6.90 4.58
N CYS A 45 -3.70 8.12 4.97
CA CYS A 45 -2.73 9.04 5.54
C CYS A 45 -3.07 9.27 6.99
N GLY A 46 -2.07 9.17 7.85
CA GLY A 46 -2.25 9.47 9.25
C GLY A 46 -2.26 10.97 9.47
N ILE A 47 -2.77 11.39 10.60
CA ILE A 47 -2.77 12.79 10.97
C ILE A 47 -1.53 13.16 11.77
N ALA A 48 -0.80 12.14 12.28
CA ALA A 48 0.44 12.34 13.03
C ALA A 48 1.17 11.02 13.12
N GLY A 49 2.48 11.09 13.30
CA GLY A 49 3.28 9.88 13.47
C GLY A 49 4.75 10.18 13.33
N PHE A 50 5.56 9.15 13.45
CA PHE A 50 6.99 9.28 13.21
C PHE A 50 7.51 7.97 12.63
N GLY A 51 8.63 8.07 11.93
CA GLY A 51 9.27 6.91 11.33
C GLY A 51 10.76 6.93 11.61
N ASP A 52 11.54 6.47 10.65
CA ASP A 52 12.99 6.31 10.81
C ASP A 52 13.67 7.58 11.30
N ALA A 53 13.18 8.73 10.90
CA ALA A 53 13.81 9.98 11.28
C ALA A 53 13.58 10.34 12.74
N GLY A 54 12.67 9.66 13.42
CA GLY A 54 12.36 9.96 14.80
C GLY A 54 11.65 11.27 15.00
N THR A 55 11.19 11.89 13.94
CA THR A 55 10.51 13.17 13.99
C THR A 55 9.01 12.93 13.95
N VAL A 56 8.31 13.52 14.90
CA VAL A 56 6.85 13.43 14.92
C VAL A 56 6.29 14.22 13.76
N ARG A 57 5.43 13.59 12.99
CA ARG A 57 4.80 14.19 11.82
C ARG A 57 3.31 14.29 12.07
N ARG A 58 2.78 15.47 11.87
CA ARG A 58 1.36 15.70 12.09
C ARG A 58 0.84 16.68 11.06
N GLU A 59 -0.46 16.67 10.91
CA GLU A 59 -1.11 17.60 10.01
C GLU A 59 -0.90 19.02 10.49
N SER A 60 -0.48 19.88 9.57
CA SER A 60 -0.23 21.26 9.88
C SER A 60 -1.45 22.12 9.55
N VAL A 61 -1.66 23.15 10.34
CA VAL A 61 -2.71 24.13 10.06
C VAL A 61 -2.36 24.95 8.82
N LEU A 62 -1.08 25.15 8.58
CA LEU A 62 -0.62 25.93 7.44
C LEU A 62 -0.47 25.03 6.21
N PRO A 63 -0.76 25.57 5.01
CA PRO A 63 -0.68 24.77 3.79
C PRO A 63 0.76 24.64 3.29
N VAL A 64 1.59 23.95 4.04
CA VAL A 64 2.96 23.64 3.65
C VAL A 64 3.06 22.15 3.36
N VAL A 65 4.16 21.75 2.74
CA VAL A 65 4.41 20.35 2.48
C VAL A 65 4.34 19.61 3.81
N GLN A 66 3.52 18.60 3.85
CA GLN A 66 3.28 17.86 5.09
C GLN A 66 3.91 16.48 5.00
N HIS A 67 4.74 16.19 5.99
CA HIS A 67 5.38 14.89 6.10
C HIS A 67 4.54 14.00 6.98
N LEU A 68 3.43 13.54 6.43
CA LEU A 68 2.51 12.67 7.17
C LEU A 68 2.78 11.21 6.86
N PRO A 69 2.54 10.32 7.82
CA PRO A 69 2.68 8.90 7.54
C PRO A 69 1.58 8.47 6.57
N ALA A 70 1.94 7.62 5.63
CA ALA A 70 0.99 7.07 4.69
C ALA A 70 1.13 5.56 4.66
N GLU A 71 0.02 4.89 4.43
CA GLU A 71 -0.01 3.45 4.26
C GLU A 71 -0.69 3.12 2.96
N ILE A 72 -0.05 2.26 2.18
CA ILE A 72 -0.67 1.69 0.99
C ILE A 72 -0.97 0.24 1.31
N VAL A 73 -2.23 -0.13 1.21
CA VAL A 73 -2.69 -1.48 1.57
C VAL A 73 -3.15 -2.20 0.31
N LEU A 74 -2.60 -3.38 0.10
CA LEU A 74 -2.97 -4.22 -1.03
C LEU A 74 -3.33 -5.60 -0.51
N VAL A 75 -4.42 -6.15 -1.02
CA VAL A 75 -4.83 -7.52 -0.69
C VAL A 75 -4.91 -8.28 -1.99
N ASP A 76 -4.16 -9.36 -2.08
CA ASP A 76 -4.10 -10.16 -3.29
C ASP A 76 -3.53 -11.53 -2.95
N ASP A 77 -3.35 -12.34 -3.96
CA ASP A 77 -2.67 -13.60 -3.81
C ASP A 77 -1.27 -13.37 -3.25
N MET A 78 -0.86 -14.20 -2.31
CA MET A 78 0.43 -14.06 -1.65
C MET A 78 1.58 -14.06 -2.64
N VAL A 79 1.51 -14.89 -3.67
CA VAL A 79 2.56 -14.98 -4.67
C VAL A 79 2.66 -13.67 -5.45
N VAL A 80 1.51 -13.09 -5.77
CA VAL A 80 1.47 -11.83 -6.50
C VAL A 80 2.07 -10.71 -5.65
N LEU A 81 1.75 -10.71 -4.36
CA LEU A 81 2.28 -9.68 -3.47
C LEU A 81 3.79 -9.80 -3.31
N HIS A 82 4.30 -11.02 -3.20
CA HIS A 82 5.74 -11.22 -3.11
C HIS A 82 6.47 -10.70 -4.36
N ALA A 83 5.90 -10.97 -5.53
CA ALA A 83 6.48 -10.46 -6.76
C ALA A 83 6.47 -8.94 -6.80
N PHE A 84 5.40 -8.34 -6.29
CA PHE A 84 5.29 -6.89 -6.27
C PHE A 84 6.33 -6.28 -5.33
N VAL A 85 6.50 -6.87 -4.16
CA VAL A 85 7.52 -6.39 -3.20
C VAL A 85 8.91 -6.41 -3.83
N THR A 86 9.21 -7.45 -4.57
CA THR A 86 10.51 -7.56 -5.22
C THR A 86 10.76 -6.37 -6.17
N ARG A 87 9.72 -5.93 -6.85
CA ARG A 87 9.86 -4.76 -7.72
C ARG A 87 10.08 -3.49 -6.94
N LEU A 88 9.51 -3.41 -5.74
CA LEU A 88 9.66 -2.23 -4.91
C LEU A 88 11.06 -2.09 -4.32
N ASP A 89 11.83 -3.17 -4.26
CA ASP A 89 13.19 -3.11 -3.74
C ASP A 89 14.05 -2.09 -4.46
N ARG A 90 13.69 -1.74 -5.67
CA ARG A 90 14.44 -0.74 -6.43
C ARG A 90 14.09 0.68 -6.01
N MET A 91 13.05 0.83 -5.21
CA MET A 91 12.64 2.12 -4.68
C MET A 91 13.05 2.20 -3.23
N GLN A 92 14.18 2.81 -2.97
CA GLN A 92 14.74 2.83 -1.62
C GLN A 92 14.07 3.83 -0.70
N GLU A 93 12.97 4.41 -1.15
CA GLU A 93 12.26 5.43 -0.38
C GLU A 93 11.14 4.86 0.47
N VAL A 94 10.89 3.57 0.36
CA VAL A 94 9.88 2.92 1.18
C VAL A 94 10.45 2.71 2.57
N LEU A 95 9.72 3.16 3.59
CA LEU A 95 10.18 3.06 4.95
C LEU A 95 10.12 1.62 5.47
N LEU A 96 9.02 0.95 5.19
CA LEU A 96 8.77 -0.37 5.71
C LEU A 96 7.66 -1.01 4.91
N ALA A 97 7.74 -2.28 4.71
CA ALA A 97 6.64 -3.05 4.13
C ALA A 97 6.43 -4.30 4.96
N THR A 98 5.20 -4.59 5.26
CA THR A 98 4.84 -5.79 6.00
C THR A 98 3.89 -6.62 5.18
N LEU A 99 4.00 -7.93 5.32
CA LEU A 99 3.19 -8.87 4.57
C LEU A 99 2.66 -9.90 5.55
N GLN A 100 1.35 -10.12 5.51
CA GLN A 100 0.73 -11.08 6.41
C GLN A 100 -0.32 -11.88 5.67
N PRO A 101 -0.52 -13.12 6.06
CA PRO A 101 -1.62 -13.90 5.48
C PRO A 101 -2.96 -13.39 6.00
N VAL A 102 -3.96 -13.44 5.13
CA VAL A 102 -5.31 -13.06 5.50
C VAL A 102 -6.28 -14.08 4.97
N GLU A 103 -7.42 -14.16 5.61
CA GLU A 103 -8.51 -14.99 5.14
C GLU A 103 -9.52 -14.09 4.46
N VAL A 104 -9.84 -14.44 3.22
CA VAL A 104 -10.82 -13.66 2.45
C VAL A 104 -12.18 -14.30 2.68
N VAL A 105 -13.13 -13.51 3.14
CA VAL A 105 -14.48 -13.97 3.40
C VAL A 105 -15.31 -13.70 2.15
N ASP A 106 -15.92 -14.76 1.62
CA ASP A 106 -16.74 -14.62 0.45
C ASP A 106 -17.98 -13.79 0.73
N ASN A 107 -18.33 -12.95 -0.23
CA ASN A 107 -19.58 -12.24 -0.16
C ASN A 107 -20.72 -13.23 -0.25
N PRO A 108 -21.65 -13.26 0.74
CA PRO A 108 -22.74 -14.24 0.74
C PRO A 108 -23.59 -14.22 -0.53
N THR A 109 -23.70 -13.08 -1.20
CA THR A 109 -24.47 -12.98 -2.43
C THR A 109 -23.66 -13.37 -3.65
N GLY A 110 -22.37 -13.53 -3.50
CA GLY A 110 -21.50 -13.80 -4.62
C GLY A 110 -21.17 -12.60 -5.46
N ALA A 111 -21.80 -11.48 -5.19
CA ALA A 111 -21.48 -10.26 -5.91
C ALA A 111 -20.15 -9.73 -5.43
N GLY A 112 -19.42 -9.10 -6.27
CA GLY A 112 -18.17 -8.48 -5.87
C GLY A 112 -16.96 -9.37 -5.96
N ARG A 113 -17.17 -10.63 -6.28
CA ARG A 113 -16.02 -11.50 -6.47
C ARG A 113 -15.40 -11.35 -7.86
N ASP A 114 -16.07 -10.62 -8.70
CA ASP A 114 -15.61 -10.42 -10.08
C ASP A 114 -14.64 -9.27 -10.16
N CYS A 115 -13.68 -9.27 -9.28
CA CYS A 115 -12.59 -8.31 -9.27
C CYS A 115 -13.03 -6.87 -9.02
N GLN A 116 -14.17 -6.71 -8.42
CA GLN A 116 -14.63 -5.39 -8.04
C GLN A 116 -14.15 -5.10 -6.64
N ALA A 117 -12.86 -5.08 -6.48
CA ALA A 117 -12.27 -5.01 -5.15
C ALA A 117 -12.73 -3.78 -4.39
N TRP A 118 -12.65 -2.66 -4.99
CA TRP A 118 -13.15 -1.41 -4.43
C TRP A 118 -13.08 -0.28 -5.43
#